data_73a7d772b162598867ab8d76421e7c0c
#
_entry.id   73a7d772b162598867ab8d76421e7c0c
#
_cell.length_a   1.000
_cell.length_b   1.000
_cell.length_c   1.000
_cell.angle_alpha   90.00
_cell.angle_beta   90.00
_cell.angle_gamma   90.00
#
_symmetry.space_group_name_H-M   'P 1'
#
loop_
_entity.id
_entity.type
_entity.pdbx_description
1 polymer ?
#
loop_
_entity_poly.entity_id
_entity_poly.type
_entity_poly.pdbx_seq_one_letter_code
_entity_poly.pdbx_strand_id
1 'polypeptide(L)'
;MGDPHVTAPSDDVAAHQSDTGRVPDGAVSTTKADGPADARMDTAASAYASYRRRTARRVAMLTGLATLLLAVFLVALMVGPLGFSPAQVLGALFDADYDPWVANIVINLRLPPALLAVLVGGALSLAGVQMQTILDNPLAEPFTLGISAASALGAALAIVTGLVLPVATGATLPIVAMTAGLAASLAIAMVSRLPSVTKEMTILLGIALVFSCQALLALVQYRASTESLQQIVFWSMGSLMRATWPAVATVSVALLVATPVFWVNGWRLTAITLGEARAAAMGINVARLRSWTLVGVALLAAL
;
A
#
# COMPACT_ATOMS: atom_id res chain seq x y z
N MET A 1 38.33 -26.31 49.75
CA MET A 1 37.88 -27.63 50.14
C MET A 1 36.94 -28.10 49.03
N GLY A 2 37.24 -28.99 48.11
CA GLY A 2 38.28 -29.89 47.74
C GLY A 2 38.04 -30.23 46.29
N ASP A 3 39.06 -30.21 45.54
CA ASP A 3 39.30 -30.79 44.24
C ASP A 3 39.48 -32.32 44.38
N PRO A 4 39.81 -33.05 43.33
CA PRO A 4 39.29 -33.32 41.97
C PRO A 4 39.12 -34.83 41.72
N HIS A 5 38.68 -35.25 40.54
CA HIS A 5 39.09 -36.57 39.96
C HIS A 5 39.15 -36.53 38.43
N VAL A 6 40.38 -36.41 37.99
CA VAL A 6 40.93 -36.82 36.69
C VAL A 6 41.00 -38.35 36.65
N THR A 7 40.53 -38.99 35.57
CA THR A 7 41.10 -40.28 35.09
C THR A 7 41.06 -40.30 33.55
N ALA A 8 42.26 -40.39 33.00
CA ALA A 8 42.59 -40.74 31.63
C ALA A 8 43.04 -42.23 31.62
N PRO A 9 43.62 -42.78 30.54
CA PRO A 9 42.95 -43.65 29.55
C PRO A 9 43.47 -45.10 29.66
N SER A 10 42.86 -46.03 28.96
CA SER A 10 43.47 -47.33 28.76
C SER A 10 43.43 -47.72 27.28
N ASP A 11 44.66 -47.83 26.76
CA ASP A 11 45.00 -48.54 25.55
C ASP A 11 44.58 -50.00 25.65
N ASP A 12 44.04 -50.55 24.57
CA ASP A 12 44.15 -51.99 24.27
C ASP A 12 44.33 -52.21 22.76
N VAL A 13 45.56 -52.60 22.46
CA VAL A 13 46.06 -53.10 21.19
C VAL A 13 45.95 -54.61 21.23
N ALA A 14 45.23 -55.25 20.33
CA ALA A 14 45.55 -56.61 19.86
C ALA A 14 44.77 -57.00 18.57
N ALA A 15 45.47 -57.07 17.52
CA ALA A 15 45.62 -58.10 16.52
C ALA A 15 44.49 -59.18 16.39
N HIS A 16 43.94 -59.29 15.19
CA HIS A 16 43.72 -60.62 14.54
C HIS A 16 43.51 -60.46 13.01
N GLN A 17 44.54 -60.87 12.26
CA GLN A 17 44.58 -61.97 11.28
C GLN A 17 43.63 -61.86 10.08
N SER A 18 44.35 -61.77 8.97
CA SER A 18 44.07 -62.16 7.58
C SER A 18 43.03 -63.28 7.38
N ASP A 19 41.99 -62.94 6.62
CA ASP A 19 41.28 -63.99 5.83
C ASP A 19 41.19 -63.54 4.37
N THR A 20 41.87 -64.29 3.52
CA THR A 20 41.85 -64.24 2.04
C THR A 20 40.61 -64.91 1.56
N GLY A 21 39.57 -64.21 1.17
CA GLY A 21 38.33 -64.82 0.65
C GLY A 21 37.79 -64.04 -0.57
N ARG A 22 38.19 -64.50 -1.73
CA ARG A 22 37.45 -64.66 -3.01
C ARG A 22 36.51 -63.51 -3.39
N VAL A 23 36.94 -62.73 -4.39
CA VAL A 23 36.12 -61.77 -5.15
C VAL A 23 35.15 -62.58 -6.04
N PRO A 24 33.82 -62.37 -5.99
CA PRO A 24 32.91 -62.78 -7.03
C PRO A 24 32.91 -61.74 -8.15
N ASP A 25 33.30 -62.13 -9.34
CA ASP A 25 32.95 -61.43 -10.58
C ASP A 25 31.45 -61.35 -10.70
N GLY A 26 30.94 -60.10 -10.82
CA GLY A 26 29.54 -59.94 -11.10
C GLY A 26 29.09 -58.54 -11.02
N ALA A 27 28.86 -57.89 -12.16
CA ALA A 27 28.12 -56.67 -12.38
C ALA A 27 28.83 -55.37 -11.98
N VAL A 28 29.63 -54.84 -12.89
CA VAL A 28 29.90 -53.41 -12.99
C VAL A 28 28.58 -52.72 -13.34
N SER A 29 27.83 -52.35 -12.31
CA SER A 29 26.78 -51.36 -12.41
C SER A 29 27.45 -50.04 -12.75
N THR A 30 27.43 -49.68 -14.01
CA THR A 30 27.78 -48.31 -14.46
C THR A 30 26.71 -47.34 -13.96
N THR A 31 26.72 -47.08 -12.67
CA THR A 31 26.06 -45.91 -12.13
C THR A 31 26.85 -44.71 -12.69
N LYS A 32 26.32 -44.12 -13.76
CA LYS A 32 26.81 -42.90 -14.35
C LYS A 32 26.87 -41.90 -13.18
N ALA A 33 28.07 -41.63 -12.69
CA ALA A 33 28.29 -40.60 -11.68
C ALA A 33 27.92 -39.27 -12.34
N ASP A 34 26.71 -38.80 -12.06
CA ASP A 34 26.28 -37.46 -12.45
C ASP A 34 27.28 -36.49 -11.82
N GLY A 35 28.09 -35.84 -12.65
CA GLY A 35 29.15 -34.95 -12.22
C GLY A 35 28.55 -33.73 -11.50
N PRO A 36 29.33 -32.98 -10.70
CA PRO A 36 28.88 -31.80 -9.99
C PRO A 36 28.30 -30.71 -10.93
N ALA A 37 28.51 -30.82 -12.24
CA ALA A 37 27.92 -29.98 -13.25
C ALA A 37 26.45 -30.33 -13.51
N ASP A 38 26.09 -31.59 -13.59
CA ASP A 38 24.72 -32.06 -13.84
C ASP A 38 23.81 -31.72 -12.64
N ALA A 39 24.29 -31.90 -11.42
CA ALA A 39 23.57 -31.52 -10.21
C ALA A 39 23.31 -29.99 -10.12
N ARG A 40 24.23 -29.18 -10.63
CA ARG A 40 24.05 -27.71 -10.71
C ARG A 40 23.03 -27.31 -11.79
N MET A 41 23.04 -28.00 -12.92
CA MET A 41 22.07 -27.78 -14.00
C MET A 41 20.66 -28.18 -13.59
N ASP A 42 20.47 -29.28 -12.89
CA ASP A 42 19.18 -29.70 -12.35
C ASP A 42 18.65 -28.72 -11.28
N THR A 43 19.53 -28.23 -10.42
CA THR A 43 19.18 -27.19 -9.43
C THR A 43 18.78 -25.90 -10.11
N ALA A 44 19.48 -25.46 -11.15
CA ALA A 44 19.13 -24.26 -11.91
C ALA A 44 17.81 -24.46 -12.67
N ALA A 45 17.59 -25.59 -13.30
CA ALA A 45 16.37 -25.92 -14.03
C ALA A 45 15.13 -25.94 -13.09
N SER A 46 15.28 -26.54 -11.91
CA SER A 46 14.22 -26.57 -10.88
C SER A 46 13.92 -25.18 -10.31
N ALA A 47 14.96 -24.34 -10.09
CA ALA A 47 14.80 -22.96 -9.69
C ALA A 47 14.08 -22.14 -10.76
N TYR A 48 14.43 -22.29 -12.03
CA TYR A 48 13.75 -21.65 -13.16
C TYR A 48 12.27 -22.08 -13.26
N ALA A 49 11.99 -23.38 -13.13
CA ALA A 49 10.62 -23.90 -13.16
C ALA A 49 9.77 -23.34 -11.99
N SER A 50 10.35 -23.27 -10.80
CA SER A 50 9.69 -22.70 -9.60
C SER A 50 9.42 -21.20 -9.76
N TYR A 51 10.37 -20.44 -10.30
CA TYR A 51 10.21 -19.02 -10.62
C TYR A 51 9.10 -18.80 -11.65
N ARG A 52 9.11 -19.56 -12.75
CA ARG A 52 8.09 -19.47 -13.80
C ARG A 52 6.68 -19.78 -13.29
N ARG A 53 6.54 -20.78 -12.44
CA ARG A 53 5.26 -21.12 -11.79
C ARG A 53 4.78 -19.99 -10.86
N ARG A 54 5.66 -19.40 -10.06
CA ARG A 54 5.33 -18.26 -9.19
C ARG A 54 4.92 -17.04 -10.00
N THR A 55 5.64 -16.72 -11.07
CA THR A 55 5.33 -15.61 -11.97
C THR A 55 4.00 -15.83 -12.69
N ALA A 56 3.77 -17.03 -13.26
CA ALA A 56 2.51 -17.37 -13.91
C ALA A 56 1.31 -17.25 -12.94
N ARG A 57 1.46 -17.73 -11.69
CA ARG A 57 0.43 -17.59 -10.67
C ARG A 57 0.14 -16.14 -10.32
N ARG A 58 1.18 -15.29 -10.19
CA ARG A 58 1.02 -13.86 -9.95
C ARG A 58 0.30 -13.16 -11.09
N VAL A 59 0.70 -13.46 -12.34
CA VAL A 59 0.04 -12.90 -13.53
C VAL A 59 -1.42 -13.33 -13.57
N ALA A 60 -1.71 -14.63 -13.36
CA ALA A 60 -3.08 -15.14 -13.34
C ALA A 60 -3.94 -14.47 -12.25
N MET A 61 -3.38 -14.26 -11.05
CA MET A 61 -4.08 -13.53 -9.98
C MET A 61 -4.34 -12.07 -10.36
N LEU A 62 -3.36 -11.36 -10.91
CA LEU A 62 -3.53 -9.97 -11.35
C LEU A 62 -4.56 -9.85 -12.47
N THR A 63 -4.51 -10.75 -13.45
CA THR A 63 -5.52 -10.79 -14.54
C THR A 63 -6.92 -11.07 -13.98
N GLY A 64 -7.04 -12.04 -13.06
CA GLY A 64 -8.31 -12.35 -12.41
C GLY A 64 -8.87 -11.17 -11.62
N LEU A 65 -8.02 -10.47 -10.84
CA LEU A 65 -8.42 -9.26 -10.11
C LEU A 65 -8.80 -8.12 -11.04
N ALA A 66 -8.06 -7.91 -12.13
CA ALA A 66 -8.39 -6.88 -13.13
C ALA A 66 -9.73 -7.17 -13.83
N THR A 67 -9.97 -8.44 -14.18
CA THR A 67 -11.27 -8.87 -14.75
C THR A 67 -12.42 -8.67 -13.76
N LEU A 68 -12.20 -9.04 -12.50
CA LEU A 68 -13.20 -8.82 -11.44
C LEU A 68 -13.48 -7.33 -11.24
N LEU A 69 -12.44 -6.48 -11.19
CA LEU A 69 -12.58 -5.04 -11.08
C LEU A 69 -13.40 -4.47 -12.23
N LEU A 70 -13.10 -4.89 -13.48
CA LEU A 70 -13.85 -4.45 -14.65
C LEU A 70 -15.32 -4.92 -14.59
N ALA A 71 -15.57 -6.16 -14.17
CA ALA A 71 -16.92 -6.68 -14.03
C ALA A 71 -17.72 -5.89 -12.97
N VAL A 72 -17.12 -5.63 -11.79
CA VAL A 72 -17.74 -4.84 -10.72
C VAL A 72 -17.97 -3.40 -11.17
N PHE A 73 -17.03 -2.80 -11.90
CA PHE A 73 -17.18 -1.46 -12.47
C PHE A 73 -18.38 -1.38 -13.43
N LEU A 74 -18.50 -2.33 -14.34
CA LEU A 74 -19.65 -2.39 -15.27
C LEU A 74 -20.97 -2.60 -14.52
N VAL A 75 -21.00 -3.48 -13.54
CA VAL A 75 -22.17 -3.69 -12.67
C VAL A 75 -22.55 -2.41 -11.94
N ALA A 76 -21.58 -1.65 -11.43
CA ALA A 76 -21.83 -0.36 -10.77
C ALA A 76 -22.48 0.68 -11.70
N LEU A 77 -22.17 0.65 -13.00
CA LEU A 77 -22.82 1.50 -13.99
C LEU A 77 -24.25 1.04 -14.33
N MET A 78 -24.54 -0.24 -14.18
CA MET A 78 -25.86 -0.83 -14.50
C MET A 78 -26.84 -0.73 -13.33
N VAL A 79 -26.35 -0.94 -12.10
CA VAL A 79 -27.18 -1.02 -10.88
C VAL A 79 -27.46 0.38 -10.32
N GLY A 80 -28.72 0.62 -9.96
CA GLY A 80 -29.19 1.87 -9.35
C GLY A 80 -30.71 1.90 -9.28
N PRO A 81 -31.31 3.01 -8.81
CA PRO A 81 -32.78 3.16 -8.75
C PRO A 81 -33.47 2.89 -10.11
N LEU A 82 -32.76 3.19 -11.19
CA LEU A 82 -33.13 2.88 -12.56
C LEU A 82 -32.13 1.86 -13.08
N GLY A 83 -32.55 0.60 -13.25
CA GLY A 83 -31.71 -0.45 -13.81
C GLY A 83 -31.49 -0.22 -15.30
N PHE A 84 -30.23 -0.25 -15.76
CA PHE A 84 -29.91 -0.20 -17.19
C PHE A 84 -29.32 -1.54 -17.64
N SER A 85 -29.69 -1.93 -18.87
CA SER A 85 -29.09 -3.09 -19.51
C SER A 85 -27.66 -2.81 -19.95
N PRO A 86 -26.80 -3.83 -20.13
CA PRO A 86 -25.44 -3.62 -20.64
C PRO A 86 -25.41 -2.86 -21.97
N ALA A 87 -26.36 -3.14 -22.86
CA ALA A 87 -26.47 -2.46 -24.16
C ALA A 87 -26.75 -0.96 -24.00
N GLN A 88 -27.63 -0.58 -23.06
CA GLN A 88 -27.92 0.82 -22.76
C GLN A 88 -26.70 1.56 -22.18
N VAL A 89 -25.96 0.92 -21.28
CA VAL A 89 -24.72 1.52 -20.72
C VAL A 89 -23.66 1.70 -21.80
N LEU A 90 -23.46 0.68 -22.66
CA LEU A 90 -22.50 0.77 -23.75
C LEU A 90 -22.94 1.79 -24.82
N GLY A 91 -24.25 1.83 -25.18
CA GLY A 91 -24.77 2.86 -26.03
C GLY A 91 -24.54 4.26 -25.49
N ALA A 92 -24.86 4.50 -24.23
CA ALA A 92 -24.63 5.80 -23.57
C ALA A 92 -23.14 6.22 -23.50
N LEU A 93 -22.20 5.27 -23.50
CA LEU A 93 -20.76 5.57 -23.43
C LEU A 93 -20.11 5.79 -24.80
N PHE A 94 -20.59 5.13 -25.86
CA PHE A 94 -19.91 5.05 -27.15
C PHE A 94 -20.71 5.60 -28.33
N ASP A 95 -22.02 5.82 -28.17
CA ASP A 95 -22.88 6.37 -29.21
C ASP A 95 -23.28 7.82 -28.84
N ALA A 96 -22.81 8.78 -29.62
CA ALA A 96 -23.07 10.20 -29.37
C ALA A 96 -24.57 10.59 -29.61
N ASP A 97 -25.29 9.80 -30.41
CA ASP A 97 -26.70 10.02 -30.72
C ASP A 97 -27.64 9.18 -29.83
N TYR A 98 -27.09 8.52 -28.80
CA TYR A 98 -27.90 7.71 -27.88
C TYR A 98 -28.84 8.59 -27.05
N ASP A 99 -29.90 7.96 -26.50
CA ASP A 99 -30.91 8.65 -25.69
C ASP A 99 -30.26 9.62 -24.69
N PRO A 100 -30.44 10.96 -24.81
CA PRO A 100 -29.76 11.97 -23.98
C PRO A 100 -30.07 11.81 -22.49
N TRP A 101 -31.21 11.26 -22.11
CA TRP A 101 -31.60 11.05 -20.73
C TRP A 101 -30.78 9.91 -20.11
N VAL A 102 -30.66 8.77 -20.81
CA VAL A 102 -29.82 7.64 -20.36
C VAL A 102 -28.35 8.04 -20.33
N ALA A 103 -27.88 8.72 -21.38
CA ALA A 103 -26.49 9.20 -21.47
C ALA A 103 -26.14 10.13 -20.29
N ASN A 104 -27.02 11.08 -19.96
CA ASN A 104 -26.80 11.98 -18.83
C ASN A 104 -26.70 11.24 -17.49
N ILE A 105 -27.54 10.24 -17.25
CA ILE A 105 -27.48 9.46 -16.01
C ILE A 105 -26.19 8.62 -15.95
N VAL A 106 -25.84 7.94 -17.03
CA VAL A 106 -24.66 7.09 -17.07
C VAL A 106 -23.38 7.93 -16.95
N ILE A 107 -23.25 8.99 -17.75
CA ILE A 107 -22.00 9.77 -17.86
C ILE A 107 -21.82 10.74 -16.68
N ASN A 108 -22.89 11.42 -16.23
CA ASN A 108 -22.76 12.48 -15.24
C ASN A 108 -23.10 12.05 -13.81
N LEU A 109 -23.92 11.01 -13.63
CA LEU A 109 -24.32 10.58 -12.27
C LEU A 109 -23.67 9.27 -11.84
N ARG A 110 -23.38 8.33 -12.75
CA ARG A 110 -22.84 7.00 -12.38
C ARG A 110 -21.35 6.84 -12.66
N LEU A 111 -20.88 7.36 -13.77
CA LEU A 111 -19.50 7.21 -14.19
C LEU A 111 -18.51 7.92 -13.23
N PRO A 112 -18.74 9.17 -12.77
CA PRO A 112 -17.81 9.82 -11.86
C PRO A 112 -17.63 9.10 -10.52
N PRO A 113 -18.68 8.64 -9.80
CA PRO A 113 -18.52 7.85 -8.58
C PRO A 113 -17.80 6.52 -8.81
N ALA A 114 -18.10 5.82 -9.89
CA ALA A 114 -17.46 4.55 -10.22
C ALA A 114 -15.97 4.73 -10.54
N LEU A 115 -15.63 5.74 -11.35
CA LEU A 115 -14.23 6.09 -11.63
C LEU A 115 -13.49 6.53 -10.39
N LEU A 116 -14.12 7.39 -9.57
CA LEU A 116 -13.50 7.89 -8.35
C LEU A 116 -13.22 6.73 -7.36
N ALA A 117 -14.11 5.74 -7.26
CA ALA A 117 -13.88 4.56 -6.44
C ALA A 117 -12.62 3.79 -6.86
N VAL A 118 -12.42 3.58 -8.16
CA VAL A 118 -11.22 2.91 -8.70
C VAL A 118 -9.96 3.75 -8.45
N LEU A 119 -10.03 5.04 -8.70
CA LEU A 119 -8.90 5.96 -8.56
C LEU A 119 -8.48 6.12 -7.09
N VAL A 120 -9.43 6.31 -6.18
CA VAL A 120 -9.17 6.40 -4.73
C VAL A 120 -8.59 5.08 -4.21
N GLY A 121 -9.16 3.93 -4.62
CA GLY A 121 -8.61 2.62 -4.30
C GLY A 121 -7.16 2.46 -4.79
N GLY A 122 -6.88 2.90 -6.01
CA GLY A 122 -5.53 2.93 -6.58
C GLY A 122 -4.57 3.85 -5.81
N ALA A 123 -5.02 5.05 -5.45
CA ALA A 123 -4.24 6.03 -4.68
C ALA A 123 -3.90 5.50 -3.28
N LEU A 124 -4.87 4.95 -2.57
CA LEU A 124 -4.68 4.38 -1.24
C LEU A 124 -3.79 3.13 -1.28
N SER A 125 -3.94 2.28 -2.31
CA SER A 125 -3.09 1.11 -2.50
C SER A 125 -1.63 1.51 -2.76
N LEU A 126 -1.41 2.50 -3.63
CA LEU A 126 -0.07 3.03 -3.91
C LEU A 126 0.54 3.64 -2.64
N ALA A 127 -0.21 4.47 -1.93
CA ALA A 127 0.21 5.08 -0.66
C ALA A 127 0.53 4.01 0.40
N GLY A 128 -0.33 2.98 0.55
CA GLY A 128 -0.15 1.90 1.49
C GLY A 128 1.13 1.10 1.26
N VAL A 129 1.42 0.73 0.01
CA VAL A 129 2.67 0.01 -0.34
C VAL A 129 3.90 0.85 0.03
N GLN A 130 3.88 2.17 -0.21
CA GLN A 130 4.98 3.05 0.16
C GLN A 130 5.16 3.14 1.67
N MET A 131 4.05 3.24 2.42
CA MET A 131 4.07 3.27 3.89
C MET A 131 4.65 1.98 4.47
N GLN A 132 4.17 0.83 4.02
CA GLN A 132 4.67 -0.48 4.47
C GLN A 132 6.16 -0.62 4.21
N THR A 133 6.62 -0.15 3.04
CA THR A 133 8.03 -0.23 2.66
C THR A 133 8.92 0.70 3.49
N ILE A 134 8.51 1.96 3.69
CA ILE A 134 9.35 2.97 4.36
C ILE A 134 9.41 2.77 5.87
N LEU A 135 8.34 2.23 6.46
CA LEU A 135 8.26 1.92 7.90
C LEU A 135 8.66 0.47 8.21
N ASP A 136 8.94 -0.33 7.17
CA ASP A 136 9.27 -1.76 7.29
C ASP A 136 8.25 -2.49 8.19
N ASN A 137 6.97 -2.17 7.96
CA ASN A 137 5.87 -2.70 8.74
C ASN A 137 4.67 -3.03 7.82
N PRO A 138 4.28 -4.30 7.68
CA PRO A 138 3.17 -4.70 6.81
C PRO A 138 1.80 -4.21 7.30
N LEU A 139 1.70 -3.73 8.54
CA LEU A 139 0.46 -3.18 9.12
C LEU A 139 0.40 -1.64 8.98
N ALA A 140 1.43 -1.00 8.39
CA ALA A 140 1.41 0.43 8.20
C ALA A 140 0.44 0.82 7.08
N GLU A 141 -0.35 1.84 7.36
CA GLU A 141 -1.32 2.41 6.43
C GLU A 141 -1.29 3.95 6.49
N PRO A 142 -1.75 4.66 5.45
CA PRO A 142 -1.72 6.13 5.43
C PRO A 142 -2.45 6.79 6.61
N PHE A 143 -3.49 6.14 7.13
CA PHE A 143 -4.29 6.65 8.25
C PHE A 143 -3.53 6.66 9.59
N THR A 144 -2.54 5.78 9.77
CA THR A 144 -1.73 5.71 11.00
C THR A 144 -0.89 6.95 11.25
N LEU A 145 -0.68 7.79 10.22
CA LEU A 145 -0.02 9.10 10.35
C LEU A 145 -0.97 10.25 10.76
N GLY A 146 -2.21 9.95 11.10
CA GLY A 146 -3.15 10.96 11.57
C GLY A 146 -3.69 11.90 10.49
N ILE A 147 -3.44 11.64 9.21
CA ILE A 147 -3.87 12.47 8.08
C ILE A 147 -5.39 12.62 8.10
N SER A 148 -6.13 11.52 8.18
CA SER A 148 -7.60 11.53 8.20
C SER A 148 -8.17 12.21 9.42
N ALA A 149 -7.57 12.00 10.62
CA ALA A 149 -8.03 12.66 11.84
C ALA A 149 -7.82 14.18 11.79
N ALA A 150 -6.68 14.63 11.26
CA ALA A 150 -6.41 16.04 11.05
C ALA A 150 -7.32 16.66 9.98
N SER A 151 -7.58 15.95 8.89
CA SER A 151 -8.53 16.36 7.84
C SER A 151 -9.95 16.53 8.39
N ALA A 152 -10.41 15.54 9.20
CA ALA A 152 -11.72 15.61 9.85
C ALA A 152 -11.83 16.78 10.82
N LEU A 153 -10.80 17.04 11.62
CA LEU A 153 -10.73 18.20 12.50
C LEU A 153 -10.76 19.51 11.71
N GLY A 154 -9.98 19.61 10.62
CA GLY A 154 -9.98 20.78 9.74
C GLY A 154 -11.34 21.07 9.14
N ALA A 155 -12.01 20.04 8.60
CA ALA A 155 -13.37 20.17 8.08
C ALA A 155 -14.38 20.58 9.17
N ALA A 156 -14.30 19.98 10.36
CA ALA A 156 -15.18 20.31 11.48
C ALA A 156 -15.00 21.78 11.93
N LEU A 157 -13.77 22.25 12.01
CA LEU A 157 -13.48 23.65 12.32
C LEU A 157 -14.07 24.59 11.24
N ALA A 158 -13.91 24.26 9.95
CA ALA A 158 -14.48 25.05 8.87
C ALA A 158 -16.02 25.11 8.94
N ILE A 159 -16.68 23.98 9.27
CA ILE A 159 -18.13 23.92 9.42
C ILE A 159 -18.60 24.78 10.58
N VAL A 160 -17.99 24.65 11.77
CA VAL A 160 -18.43 25.38 12.98
C VAL A 160 -18.13 26.87 12.88
N THR A 161 -17.03 27.28 12.26
CA THR A 161 -16.67 28.68 12.06
C THR A 161 -17.41 29.35 10.89
N GLY A 162 -18.10 28.56 10.06
CA GLY A 162 -18.74 29.07 8.84
C GLY A 162 -17.73 29.56 7.80
N LEU A 163 -16.51 29.00 7.80
CA LEU A 163 -15.44 29.41 6.86
C LEU A 163 -15.86 29.14 5.42
N VAL A 164 -15.87 30.18 4.61
CA VAL A 164 -16.10 30.13 3.17
C VAL A 164 -14.87 30.68 2.45
N LEU A 165 -14.27 29.87 1.61
CA LEU A 165 -13.15 30.31 0.76
C LEU A 165 -13.70 30.87 -0.57
N PRO A 166 -13.01 31.83 -1.21
CA PRO A 166 -13.38 32.38 -2.52
C PRO A 166 -13.00 31.38 -3.65
N VAL A 167 -13.58 30.19 -3.59
CA VAL A 167 -13.33 29.06 -4.51
C VAL A 167 -14.67 28.55 -5.04
N ALA A 168 -14.62 27.56 -5.97
CA ALA A 168 -15.84 26.95 -6.49
C ALA A 168 -16.76 26.44 -5.38
N THR A 169 -18.07 26.58 -5.60
CA THR A 169 -19.10 26.16 -4.63
C THR A 169 -18.91 24.71 -4.21
N GLY A 170 -18.86 24.45 -2.90
CA GLY A 170 -18.64 23.12 -2.33
C GLY A 170 -17.18 22.69 -2.18
N ALA A 171 -16.20 23.44 -2.72
CA ALA A 171 -14.79 23.07 -2.64
C ALA A 171 -14.12 23.49 -1.32
N THR A 172 -14.74 24.35 -0.51
CA THR A 172 -14.16 24.84 0.75
C THR A 172 -13.80 23.72 1.72
N LEU A 173 -14.74 22.82 2.01
CA LEU A 173 -14.52 21.75 2.97
C LEU A 173 -13.43 20.74 2.51
N PRO A 174 -13.45 20.24 1.28
CA PRO A 174 -12.35 19.40 0.78
C PRO A 174 -10.98 20.09 0.84
N ILE A 175 -10.89 21.37 0.46
CA ILE A 175 -9.62 22.12 0.48
C ILE A 175 -9.10 22.28 1.91
N VAL A 176 -9.95 22.67 2.86
CA VAL A 176 -9.55 22.85 4.27
C VAL A 176 -9.16 21.50 4.88
N ALA A 177 -9.91 20.45 4.62
CA ALA A 177 -9.58 19.10 5.08
C ALA A 177 -8.24 18.64 4.53
N MET A 178 -8.02 18.76 3.23
CA MET A 178 -6.78 18.40 2.55
C MET A 178 -5.59 19.20 3.13
N THR A 179 -5.72 20.50 3.30
CA THR A 179 -4.64 21.33 3.85
C THR A 179 -4.33 20.98 5.30
N ALA A 180 -5.31 20.65 6.13
CA ALA A 180 -5.11 20.18 7.49
C ALA A 180 -4.39 18.83 7.54
N GLY A 181 -4.81 17.87 6.71
CA GLY A 181 -4.16 16.56 6.60
C GLY A 181 -2.71 16.66 6.10
N LEU A 182 -2.47 17.51 5.08
CA LEU A 182 -1.12 17.77 4.58
C LEU A 182 -0.24 18.47 5.62
N ALA A 183 -0.76 19.44 6.36
CA ALA A 183 -0.01 20.11 7.43
C ALA A 183 0.40 19.12 8.53
N ALA A 184 -0.51 18.26 8.95
CA ALA A 184 -0.24 17.19 9.91
C ALA A 184 0.85 16.23 9.43
N SER A 185 0.74 15.76 8.19
CA SER A 185 1.74 14.87 7.60
C SER A 185 3.09 15.55 7.41
N LEU A 186 3.11 16.82 7.00
CA LEU A 186 4.34 17.58 6.86
C LEU A 186 5.03 17.77 8.22
N ALA A 187 4.27 18.01 9.30
CA ALA A 187 4.79 18.08 10.66
C ALA A 187 5.47 16.76 11.06
N ILE A 188 4.83 15.59 10.81
CA ILE A 188 5.44 14.29 11.05
C ILE A 188 6.68 14.09 10.18
N ALA A 189 6.63 14.43 8.88
CA ALA A 189 7.76 14.30 7.97
C ALA A 189 8.95 15.18 8.40
N MET A 190 8.71 16.37 8.94
CA MET A 190 9.75 17.24 9.49
C MET A 190 10.41 16.63 10.74
N VAL A 191 9.59 16.14 11.68
CA VAL A 191 10.10 15.50 12.89
C VAL A 191 10.89 14.22 12.55
N SER A 192 10.43 13.44 11.58
CA SER A 192 11.10 12.22 11.12
C SER A 192 12.47 12.46 10.45
N ARG A 193 12.84 13.72 10.18
CA ARG A 193 14.20 14.09 9.69
C ARG A 193 15.23 14.20 10.79
N LEU A 194 14.80 14.30 12.03
CA LEU A 194 15.73 14.42 13.16
C LEU A 194 16.51 13.11 13.32
N PRO A 195 17.85 13.18 13.52
CA PRO A 195 18.70 11.99 13.59
C PRO A 195 18.35 11.03 14.74
N SER A 196 17.69 11.55 15.78
CA SER A 196 17.28 10.78 16.97
C SER A 196 15.93 10.07 16.80
N VAL A 197 15.19 10.32 15.72
CA VAL A 197 13.84 9.78 15.51
C VAL A 197 13.90 8.48 14.70
N THR A 198 13.47 7.39 15.34
CA THR A 198 13.39 6.06 14.72
C THR A 198 12.07 5.87 13.97
N LYS A 199 11.93 4.73 13.26
CA LYS A 199 10.67 4.34 12.59
C LYS A 199 9.52 4.22 13.61
N GLU A 200 9.80 3.58 14.73
CA GLU A 200 8.86 3.33 15.82
C GLU A 200 8.39 4.65 16.44
N MET A 201 9.30 5.60 16.66
CA MET A 201 8.93 6.95 17.11
C MET A 201 8.04 7.68 16.11
N THR A 202 8.27 7.52 14.81
CA THR A 202 7.42 8.11 13.78
C THR A 202 5.99 7.55 13.84
N ILE A 203 5.85 6.24 14.06
CA ILE A 203 4.53 5.58 14.21
C ILE A 203 3.85 6.09 15.49
N LEU A 204 4.55 6.12 16.62
CA LEU A 204 4.01 6.61 17.90
C LEU A 204 3.58 8.07 17.80
N LEU A 205 4.34 8.92 17.10
CA LEU A 205 3.97 10.31 16.86
C LEU A 205 2.67 10.41 16.03
N GLY A 206 2.53 9.56 14.99
CA GLY A 206 1.30 9.45 14.21
C GLY A 206 0.10 9.08 15.08
N ILE A 207 0.24 8.06 15.92
CA ILE A 207 -0.81 7.63 16.85
C ILE A 207 -1.18 8.75 17.83
N ALA A 208 -0.19 9.43 18.42
CA ALA A 208 -0.42 10.55 19.31
C ALA A 208 -1.18 11.69 18.60
N LEU A 209 -0.84 11.97 17.34
CA LEU A 209 -1.54 12.96 16.53
C LEU A 209 -2.98 12.55 16.24
N VAL A 210 -3.24 11.26 15.92
CA VAL A 210 -4.61 10.74 15.74
C VAL A 210 -5.44 11.03 16.99
N PHE A 211 -4.98 10.60 18.16
CA PHE A 211 -5.74 10.80 19.41
C PHE A 211 -5.91 12.28 19.77
N SER A 212 -4.90 13.11 19.52
CA SER A 212 -4.99 14.55 19.76
C SER A 212 -6.04 15.19 18.85
N CYS A 213 -6.02 14.89 17.55
CA CYS A 213 -7.00 15.40 16.60
C CYS A 213 -8.42 14.90 16.92
N GLN A 214 -8.57 13.62 17.31
CA GLN A 214 -9.86 13.06 17.70
C GLN A 214 -10.42 13.70 18.96
N ALA A 215 -9.58 13.96 19.97
CA ALA A 215 -9.99 14.66 21.19
C ALA A 215 -10.44 16.09 20.90
N LEU A 216 -9.70 16.82 20.05
CA LEU A 216 -10.08 18.17 19.60
C LEU A 216 -11.36 18.13 18.76
N LEU A 217 -11.51 17.16 17.87
CA LEU A 217 -12.74 16.97 17.09
C LEU A 217 -13.94 16.75 18.00
N ALA A 218 -13.82 15.89 19.02
CA ALA A 218 -14.89 15.67 20.01
C ALA A 218 -15.25 16.96 20.76
N LEU A 219 -14.26 17.79 21.11
CA LEU A 219 -14.50 19.09 21.74
C LEU A 219 -15.24 20.05 20.80
N VAL A 220 -14.87 20.08 19.52
CA VAL A 220 -15.54 20.89 18.49
C VAL A 220 -16.98 20.41 18.30
N GLN A 221 -17.21 19.11 18.23
CA GLN A 221 -18.55 18.51 18.13
C GLN A 221 -19.43 18.84 19.35
N TYR A 222 -18.85 18.81 20.54
CA TYR A 222 -19.56 19.14 21.79
C TYR A 222 -20.04 20.60 21.81
N ARG A 223 -19.28 21.51 21.16
CA ARG A 223 -19.61 22.95 21.08
C ARG A 223 -20.45 23.29 19.85
N ALA A 224 -20.63 22.40 18.92
CA ALA A 224 -21.33 22.64 17.66
C ALA A 224 -22.86 22.79 17.88
N SER A 225 -23.51 23.55 17.01
CA SER A 225 -24.98 23.52 16.90
C SER A 225 -25.44 22.16 16.36
N THR A 226 -26.70 21.82 16.54
CA THR A 226 -27.27 20.56 16.01
C THR A 226 -27.03 20.41 14.51
N GLU A 227 -27.22 21.48 13.75
CA GLU A 227 -27.02 21.50 12.29
C GLU A 227 -25.56 21.28 11.92
N SER A 228 -24.64 21.99 12.60
CA SER A 228 -23.20 21.84 12.39
C SER A 228 -22.72 20.44 12.77
N LEU A 229 -23.20 19.89 13.88
CA LEU A 229 -22.90 18.53 14.32
C LEU A 229 -23.34 17.50 13.27
N GLN A 230 -24.57 17.62 12.78
CA GLN A 230 -25.08 16.75 11.73
C GLN A 230 -24.22 16.84 10.48
N GLN A 231 -23.85 18.04 10.06
CA GLN A 231 -22.99 18.25 8.89
C GLN A 231 -21.60 17.63 9.08
N ILE A 232 -20.97 17.77 10.26
CA ILE A 232 -19.68 17.16 10.60
C ILE A 232 -19.78 15.64 10.51
N VAL A 233 -20.83 15.03 11.09
CA VAL A 233 -21.03 13.58 11.07
C VAL A 233 -21.17 13.06 9.63
N PHE A 234 -22.06 13.67 8.83
CA PHE A 234 -22.25 13.26 7.44
C PHE A 234 -21.00 13.49 6.56
N TRP A 235 -20.23 14.53 6.85
CA TRP A 235 -18.98 14.77 6.13
C TRP A 235 -17.93 13.72 6.49
N SER A 236 -17.78 13.39 7.77
CA SER A 236 -16.79 12.42 8.25
C SER A 236 -17.06 10.98 7.82
N MET A 237 -18.32 10.64 7.50
CA MET A 237 -18.66 9.34 6.92
C MET A 237 -18.13 9.18 5.49
N GLY A 238 -17.85 10.29 4.80
CA GLY A 238 -17.44 10.29 3.40
C GLY A 238 -18.59 9.90 2.45
N SER A 239 -18.43 10.18 1.17
CA SER A 239 -19.39 9.75 0.14
C SER A 239 -18.79 9.84 -1.25
N LEU A 240 -18.68 8.71 -1.93
CA LEU A 240 -18.34 8.66 -3.35
C LEU A 240 -19.50 9.14 -4.24
N MET A 241 -20.75 9.09 -3.74
CA MET A 241 -21.93 9.53 -4.51
C MET A 241 -21.96 11.03 -4.84
N ARG A 242 -21.12 11.83 -4.17
CA ARG A 242 -20.92 13.25 -4.48
C ARG A 242 -19.77 13.50 -5.44
N ALA A 243 -19.25 12.45 -6.08
CA ALA A 243 -18.16 12.58 -7.04
C ALA A 243 -18.54 13.50 -8.21
N THR A 244 -17.62 14.35 -8.59
CA THR A 244 -17.73 15.26 -9.73
C THR A 244 -16.59 15.03 -10.69
N TRP A 245 -16.73 15.41 -11.95
CA TRP A 245 -15.65 15.32 -12.93
C TRP A 245 -14.35 16.06 -12.51
N PRO A 246 -14.41 17.25 -11.89
CA PRO A 246 -13.22 17.88 -11.32
C PRO A 246 -12.53 17.03 -10.26
N ALA A 247 -13.26 16.35 -9.38
CA ALA A 247 -12.68 15.46 -8.37
C ALA A 247 -11.99 14.25 -9.05
N VAL A 248 -12.64 13.62 -10.01
CA VAL A 248 -12.05 12.54 -10.82
C VAL A 248 -10.75 13.00 -11.49
N ALA A 249 -10.76 14.18 -12.13
CA ALA A 249 -9.58 14.75 -12.78
C ALA A 249 -8.44 15.00 -11.76
N THR A 250 -8.75 15.56 -10.60
CA THR A 250 -7.75 15.84 -9.55
C THR A 250 -7.05 14.57 -9.07
N VAL A 251 -7.82 13.54 -8.72
CA VAL A 251 -7.24 12.26 -8.26
C VAL A 251 -6.50 11.55 -9.39
N SER A 252 -7.01 11.61 -10.62
CA SER A 252 -6.34 11.06 -11.81
C SER A 252 -4.97 11.71 -12.04
N VAL A 253 -4.89 13.04 -12.02
CA VAL A 253 -3.63 13.77 -12.19
C VAL A 253 -2.65 13.42 -11.06
N ALA A 254 -3.12 13.39 -9.81
CA ALA A 254 -2.28 13.01 -8.69
C ALA A 254 -1.69 11.60 -8.84
N LEU A 255 -2.49 10.61 -9.26
CA LEU A 255 -2.04 9.26 -9.54
C LEU A 255 -1.05 9.19 -10.71
N LEU A 256 -1.35 9.89 -11.81
CA LEU A 256 -0.48 9.96 -12.99
C LEU A 256 0.89 10.56 -12.68
N VAL A 257 0.96 11.50 -11.74
CA VAL A 257 2.22 12.10 -11.28
C VAL A 257 2.92 11.20 -10.24
N ALA A 258 2.17 10.70 -9.26
CA ALA A 258 2.75 9.93 -8.16
C ALA A 258 3.29 8.56 -8.61
N THR A 259 2.58 7.87 -9.52
CA THR A 259 2.96 6.53 -9.97
C THR A 259 4.36 6.48 -10.58
N PRO A 260 4.73 7.30 -11.58
CA PRO A 260 6.07 7.29 -12.13
C PRO A 260 7.13 7.74 -11.12
N VAL A 261 6.81 8.71 -10.23
CA VAL A 261 7.74 9.15 -9.19
C VAL A 261 8.07 7.99 -8.24
N PHE A 262 7.09 7.24 -7.76
CA PHE A 262 7.33 6.09 -6.91
C PHE A 262 7.98 4.92 -7.68
N TRP A 263 7.62 4.72 -8.94
CA TRP A 263 8.21 3.69 -9.79
C TRP A 263 9.73 3.89 -9.98
N VAL A 264 10.15 5.09 -10.36
CA VAL A 264 11.57 5.42 -10.54
C VAL A 264 12.37 5.29 -9.23
N ASN A 265 11.75 5.60 -8.08
CA ASN A 265 12.37 5.48 -6.78
C ASN A 265 12.19 4.08 -6.14
N GLY A 266 11.49 3.16 -6.79
CA GLY A 266 11.17 1.83 -6.26
C GLY A 266 12.40 1.02 -5.82
N TRP A 267 13.50 1.09 -6.58
CA TRP A 267 14.74 0.41 -6.23
C TRP A 267 15.36 0.95 -4.92
N ARG A 268 15.29 2.28 -4.67
CA ARG A 268 15.77 2.91 -3.43
C ARG A 268 14.93 2.49 -2.23
N LEU A 269 13.62 2.41 -2.43
CA LEU A 269 12.69 1.96 -1.39
C LEU A 269 12.91 0.47 -1.06
N THR A 270 13.13 -0.37 -2.07
CA THR A 270 13.49 -1.78 -1.87
C THR A 270 14.85 -1.91 -1.16
N ALA A 271 15.82 -1.02 -1.43
CA ALA A 271 17.11 -1.06 -0.73
C ALA A 271 16.96 -0.82 0.78
N ILE A 272 15.99 0.00 1.22
CA ILE A 272 15.74 0.24 2.65
C ILE A 272 15.26 -1.03 3.36
N THR A 273 14.50 -1.91 2.70
CA THR A 273 14.04 -3.18 3.30
C THR A 273 15.18 -4.16 3.58
N LEU A 274 16.36 -3.95 2.96
CA LEU A 274 17.58 -4.72 3.26
C LEU A 274 18.33 -4.20 4.51
N GLY A 275 17.84 -3.13 5.11
CA GLY A 275 18.41 -2.46 6.29
C GLY A 275 18.96 -1.06 5.98
N GLU A 276 18.71 -0.11 6.88
CA GLU A 276 19.09 1.31 6.70
C GLU A 276 20.60 1.52 6.53
N ALA A 277 21.43 0.77 7.29
CA ALA A 277 22.88 0.84 7.18
C ALA A 277 23.38 0.41 5.79
N ARG A 278 22.79 -0.64 5.22
CA ARG A 278 23.12 -1.12 3.86
C ARG A 278 22.68 -0.12 2.81
N ALA A 279 21.46 0.44 2.94
CA ALA A 279 20.97 1.47 2.05
C ALA A 279 21.88 2.72 2.08
N ALA A 280 22.32 3.14 3.25
CA ALA A 280 23.26 4.26 3.42
C ALA A 280 24.62 3.96 2.75
N ALA A 281 25.15 2.74 2.88
CA ALA A 281 26.37 2.31 2.20
C ALA A 281 26.24 2.33 0.67
N MET A 282 25.03 2.16 0.11
CA MET A 282 24.74 2.34 -1.31
C MET A 282 24.52 3.80 -1.74
N GLY A 283 24.79 4.76 -0.84
CA GLY A 283 24.68 6.20 -1.12
C GLY A 283 23.24 6.75 -1.01
N ILE A 284 22.30 6.01 -0.42
CA ILE A 284 20.92 6.45 -0.26
C ILE A 284 20.79 7.28 1.03
N ASN A 285 20.33 8.52 0.89
CA ASN A 285 19.94 9.31 2.06
C ASN A 285 18.56 8.88 2.57
N VAL A 286 18.57 7.94 3.53
CA VAL A 286 17.34 7.30 4.05
C VAL A 286 16.38 8.32 4.66
N ALA A 287 16.87 9.29 5.45
CA ALA A 287 16.02 10.30 6.09
C ALA A 287 15.31 11.18 5.07
N ARG A 288 16.01 11.61 4.01
CA ARG A 288 15.41 12.39 2.91
C ARG A 288 14.40 11.56 2.14
N LEU A 289 14.74 10.32 1.79
CA LEU A 289 13.83 9.43 1.04
C LEU A 289 12.57 9.17 1.85
N ARG A 290 12.69 8.88 3.16
CA ARG A 290 11.55 8.70 4.07
C ARG A 290 10.64 9.93 4.07
N SER A 291 11.18 11.12 4.25
CA SER A 291 10.39 12.34 4.29
C SER A 291 9.64 12.62 3.00
N TRP A 292 10.30 12.47 1.83
CA TRP A 292 9.64 12.66 0.54
C TRP A 292 8.55 11.63 0.27
N THR A 293 8.80 10.36 0.66
CA THR A 293 7.79 9.31 0.55
C THR A 293 6.58 9.61 1.44
N LEU A 294 6.80 10.04 2.69
CA LEU A 294 5.71 10.43 3.59
C LEU A 294 4.88 11.60 3.05
N VAL A 295 5.52 12.60 2.45
CA VAL A 295 4.81 13.71 1.80
C VAL A 295 3.99 13.23 0.60
N GLY A 296 4.56 12.37 -0.24
CA GLY A 296 3.84 11.78 -1.39
C GLY A 296 2.65 10.92 -0.96
N VAL A 297 2.82 10.12 0.09
CA VAL A 297 1.73 9.33 0.69
C VAL A 297 0.63 10.24 1.23
N ALA A 298 1.02 11.31 1.93
CA ALA A 298 0.07 12.28 2.47
C ALA A 298 -0.76 12.98 1.39
N LEU A 299 -0.10 13.36 0.28
CA LEU A 299 -0.81 13.93 -0.87
C LEU A 299 -1.86 12.97 -1.41
N LEU A 300 -1.51 11.69 -1.61
CA LEU A 300 -2.44 10.68 -2.12
C LEU A 300 -3.57 10.33 -1.13
N ALA A 301 -3.29 10.39 0.18
CA ALA A 301 -4.27 10.06 1.20
C ALA A 301 -5.19 11.23 1.59
N ALA A 302 -4.79 12.47 1.29
CA ALA A 302 -5.56 13.69 1.61
C ALA A 302 -6.49 14.13 0.46
N LEU A 303 -6.35 13.54 -0.74
CA LEU A 303 -7.19 13.78 -1.92
C LEU A 303 -8.51 13.02 -1.83
#